data_f21e93d93d53db7abfb2394628a097c6
#
_entry.id   f21e93d93d53db7abfb2394628a097c6
#
_cell.length_a   1.000
_cell.length_b   1.000
_cell.length_c   1.000
_cell.angle_alpha   90.00
_cell.angle_beta   90.00
_cell.angle_gamma   90.00
#
_symmetry.space_group_name_H-M   'P 1'
#
loop_
_entity.id
_entity.type
_entity.pdbx_description
1 polymer ?
#
loop_
_entity_poly.entity_id
_entity_poly.type
_entity_poly.pdbx_seq_one_letter_code
_entity_poly.pdbx_strand_id
1 'polypeptide(L)'
;MHDQLEQAIQDGSGRRGRTGRVARSGLLSRVWRPEGSGVLKPHRSLDAQRVAQLECALWVAYYRGEWIRFLRAAVVVIRHVFGLSWLSTVRASWFLLRATQLWAPYPDNDAAGARRAMERFYRLLKQQSGEPFDPAEAARLEVEWWHLHRIHQHSNADSDERALVDALAALYAYAFRVPDTAVRMAAEQRALAMRYCDQWVSAGCDLQSSLIAQKRAALARSYASLAAAVQPA
;
A
#
# COMPACT_ATOMS: atom_id res chain seq x y z
N MET A 1 21.23 -2.63 -17.82
CA MET A 1 19.74 -2.59 -17.97
C MET A 1 19.12 -1.35 -17.29
N HIS A 2 19.91 -0.51 -16.66
CA HIS A 2 19.49 0.76 -16.03
C HIS A 2 19.42 1.90 -17.08
N ASP A 3 20.32 1.89 -18.08
CA ASP A 3 20.48 2.99 -19.03
C ASP A 3 19.39 3.10 -20.12
N GLN A 4 18.66 2.02 -20.38
CA GLN A 4 17.61 2.04 -21.43
C GLN A 4 16.28 2.66 -20.98
N LEU A 5 16.05 2.78 -19.67
CA LEU A 5 14.84 3.41 -19.15
C LEU A 5 14.98 4.94 -19.02
N GLU A 6 16.19 5.45 -18.86
CA GLU A 6 16.43 6.90 -18.80
C GLU A 6 16.39 7.55 -20.20
N GLN A 7 16.80 6.85 -21.25
CA GLN A 7 16.72 7.34 -22.63
C GLN A 7 15.29 7.49 -23.16
N ALA A 8 14.37 6.64 -22.71
CA ALA A 8 12.96 6.72 -23.13
C ALA A 8 12.20 7.91 -22.52
N ILE A 9 12.73 8.53 -21.46
CA ILE A 9 12.13 9.69 -20.78
C ILE A 9 12.63 11.01 -21.36
N GLN A 10 13.81 11.03 -21.97
CA GLN A 10 14.42 12.24 -22.54
C GLN A 10 13.97 12.59 -23.96
N ASP A 11 13.48 11.64 -24.75
CA ASP A 11 13.05 11.87 -26.14
C ASP A 11 11.64 12.43 -26.31
N GLY A 12 10.91 12.69 -25.22
CA GLY A 12 9.52 13.19 -25.22
C GLY A 12 9.33 14.72 -25.20
N SER A 13 10.40 15.53 -25.19
CA SER A 13 10.28 16.98 -25.07
C SER A 13 10.70 17.72 -26.34
N GLY A 14 9.75 17.92 -27.25
CA GLY A 14 10.00 18.81 -28.39
C GLY A 14 8.90 18.87 -29.42
N ARG A 15 7.88 19.70 -29.18
CA ARG A 15 7.31 20.56 -30.24
C ARG A 15 6.31 21.59 -29.68
N ARG A 16 6.71 22.85 -29.77
CA ARG A 16 5.86 24.01 -29.55
C ARG A 16 4.97 24.23 -30.78
N GLY A 17 3.70 24.56 -30.53
CA GLY A 17 2.78 25.12 -31.51
C GLY A 17 1.83 26.10 -30.85
N ARG A 18 1.91 27.35 -31.29
CA ARG A 18 1.30 28.58 -30.77
C ARG A 18 -0.07 28.78 -31.41
N THR A 19 -0.96 29.43 -30.67
CA THR A 19 -2.01 30.42 -31.03
C THR A 19 -3.45 30.01 -30.72
N GLY A 20 -4.18 30.97 -30.09
CA GLY A 20 -5.63 31.04 -30.16
C GLY A 20 -6.34 31.44 -28.87
N ARG A 21 -6.33 32.74 -28.54
CA ARG A 21 -7.12 33.38 -27.46
C ARG A 21 -8.56 33.53 -27.94
N VAL A 22 -9.56 32.99 -27.22
CA VAL A 22 -10.91 33.59 -27.17
C VAL A 22 -11.49 33.43 -25.77
N ALA A 23 -11.78 34.57 -25.15
CA ALA A 23 -12.53 34.68 -23.91
C ALA A 23 -14.03 34.51 -24.20
N ARG A 24 -14.75 33.81 -23.31
CA ARG A 24 -16.15 34.13 -23.00
C ARG A 24 -16.49 33.69 -21.58
N SER A 25 -16.89 34.68 -20.84
CA SER A 25 -17.50 34.73 -19.54
C SER A 25 -18.85 33.99 -19.48
N GLY A 26 -19.17 33.39 -18.34
CA GLY A 26 -20.52 32.98 -18.02
C GLY A 26 -20.65 32.08 -16.84
N LEU A 27 -20.81 32.63 -15.66
CA LEU A 27 -21.58 32.16 -14.49
C LEU A 27 -22.07 30.70 -14.51
N LEU A 28 -21.63 29.94 -13.52
CA LEU A 28 -22.48 29.22 -12.57
C LEU A 28 -21.63 28.71 -11.39
N SER A 29 -21.53 29.54 -10.37
CA SER A 29 -21.12 29.19 -9.02
C SER A 29 -22.17 28.22 -8.43
N ARG A 30 -21.95 26.92 -8.55
CA ARG A 30 -22.58 25.97 -7.63
C ARG A 30 -21.64 25.77 -6.46
N VAL A 31 -21.99 26.44 -5.37
CA VAL A 31 -21.49 26.21 -4.02
C VAL A 31 -21.68 24.72 -3.69
N TRP A 32 -20.60 23.96 -3.78
CA TRP A 32 -20.54 22.65 -3.20
C TRP A 32 -20.21 22.83 -1.72
N ARG A 33 -21.23 22.67 -0.85
CA ARG A 33 -21.03 22.57 0.60
C ARG A 33 -20.60 21.13 0.89
N PRO A 34 -19.45 20.89 1.54
CA PRO A 34 -19.18 19.61 2.14
C PRO A 34 -19.91 19.53 3.47
N GLU A 35 -21.04 18.87 3.51
CA GLU A 35 -21.63 18.46 4.77
C GLU A 35 -20.95 17.20 5.26
N GLY A 36 -20.31 17.31 6.42
CA GLY A 36 -20.38 16.41 7.52
C GLY A 36 -19.52 15.16 7.55
N SER A 37 -18.80 15.07 8.65
CA SER A 37 -18.26 13.86 9.33
C SER A 37 -17.36 12.97 8.48
N GLY A 38 -16.05 13.29 8.57
CA GLY A 38 -14.96 12.43 8.11
C GLY A 38 -14.80 11.21 9.02
N VAL A 39 -15.58 10.19 8.75
CA VAL A 39 -15.21 8.81 9.03
C VAL A 39 -14.86 8.24 7.67
N LEU A 40 -13.74 7.49 7.57
CA LEU A 40 -13.53 6.59 6.44
C LEU A 40 -14.86 5.86 6.22
N LYS A 41 -15.70 6.37 5.30
CA LYS A 41 -16.78 5.54 4.81
C LYS A 41 -16.05 4.46 4.03
N PRO A 42 -16.10 3.21 4.46
CA PRO A 42 -15.74 2.11 3.58
C PRO A 42 -16.71 2.22 2.40
N HIS A 43 -16.30 2.94 1.36
CA HIS A 43 -17.03 2.98 0.11
C HIS A 43 -16.94 1.58 -0.50
N ARG A 44 -17.90 0.75 -0.15
CA ARG A 44 -18.13 -0.67 -0.41
C ARG A 44 -17.62 -1.55 0.75
N SER A 45 -18.45 -2.51 1.11
CA SER A 45 -18.02 -3.64 1.93
C SER A 45 -16.67 -4.14 1.41
N LEU A 46 -15.63 -4.03 2.24
CA LEU A 46 -14.28 -4.48 1.87
C LEU A 46 -14.38 -5.98 1.55
N ASP A 47 -14.28 -6.34 0.28
CA ASP A 47 -14.20 -7.74 -0.12
C ASP A 47 -12.83 -8.28 0.29
N ALA A 48 -12.77 -8.82 1.51
CA ALA A 48 -11.55 -9.32 2.12
C ALA A 48 -10.86 -10.39 1.26
N GLN A 49 -11.63 -11.25 0.58
CA GLN A 49 -11.09 -12.29 -0.30
C GLN A 49 -10.45 -11.65 -1.53
N ARG A 50 -11.12 -10.67 -2.13
CA ARG A 50 -10.61 -9.98 -3.31
C ARG A 50 -9.35 -9.18 -3.01
N VAL A 51 -9.33 -8.44 -1.91
CA VAL A 51 -8.14 -7.67 -1.50
C VAL A 51 -6.98 -8.59 -1.20
N ALA A 52 -7.20 -9.69 -0.46
CA ALA A 52 -6.16 -10.68 -0.17
C ALA A 52 -5.57 -11.32 -1.45
N GLN A 53 -6.42 -11.61 -2.44
CA GLN A 53 -5.98 -12.14 -3.73
C GLN A 53 -5.07 -11.14 -4.47
N LEU A 54 -5.48 -9.87 -4.53
CA LEU A 54 -4.76 -8.80 -5.22
C LEU A 54 -3.43 -8.48 -4.52
N GLU A 55 -3.44 -8.39 -3.19
CA GLU A 55 -2.22 -8.15 -2.42
C GLU A 55 -1.26 -9.33 -2.48
N CYS A 56 -1.77 -10.57 -2.43
CA CYS A 56 -0.93 -11.74 -2.61
C CYS A 56 -0.19 -11.71 -3.97
N ALA A 57 -0.88 -11.33 -5.04
CA ALA A 57 -0.27 -11.19 -6.37
C ALA A 57 0.80 -10.08 -6.41
N LEU A 58 0.58 -8.97 -5.69
CA LEU A 58 1.54 -7.88 -5.56
C LEU A 58 2.83 -8.35 -4.87
N TRP A 59 2.73 -9.04 -3.74
CA TRP A 59 3.89 -9.57 -3.02
C TRP A 59 4.64 -10.65 -3.80
N VAL A 60 3.92 -11.52 -4.53
CA VAL A 60 4.55 -12.50 -5.42
C VAL A 60 5.40 -11.78 -6.48
N ALA A 61 4.88 -10.74 -7.10
CA ALA A 61 5.63 -9.95 -8.08
C ALA A 61 6.85 -9.23 -7.45
N TYR A 62 6.72 -8.72 -6.21
CA TYR A 62 7.81 -8.09 -5.46
C TYR A 62 8.99 -9.03 -5.26
N TYR A 63 8.77 -10.19 -4.65
CA TYR A 63 9.85 -11.14 -4.33
C TYR A 63 10.47 -11.78 -5.57
N ARG A 64 9.76 -11.79 -6.70
CA ARG A 64 10.30 -12.25 -7.98
C ARG A 64 10.98 -11.15 -8.79
N GLY A 65 11.02 -9.89 -8.29
CA GLY A 65 11.59 -8.74 -9.01
C GLY A 65 10.81 -8.34 -10.27
N GLU A 66 9.53 -8.77 -10.38
CA GLU A 66 8.69 -8.53 -11.56
C GLU A 66 8.00 -7.15 -11.46
N TRP A 67 8.78 -6.07 -11.54
CA TRP A 67 8.33 -4.70 -11.24
C TRP A 67 7.14 -4.21 -12.07
N ILE A 68 7.03 -4.62 -13.34
CA ILE A 68 5.86 -4.28 -14.19
C ILE A 68 4.60 -4.99 -13.69
N ARG A 69 4.71 -6.26 -13.29
CA ARG A 69 3.60 -7.00 -12.68
C ARG A 69 3.22 -6.41 -11.32
N PHE A 70 4.21 -6.04 -10.51
CA PHE A 70 4.00 -5.33 -9.25
C PHE A 70 3.20 -4.04 -9.48
N LEU A 71 3.63 -3.17 -10.40
CA LEU A 71 2.95 -1.91 -10.69
C LEU A 71 1.50 -2.14 -11.15
N ARG A 72 1.26 -3.12 -12.04
CA ARG A 72 -0.10 -3.47 -12.49
C ARG A 72 -0.96 -3.95 -11.31
N ALA A 73 -0.43 -4.81 -10.45
CA ALA A 73 -1.13 -5.29 -9.25
C ALA A 73 -1.41 -4.14 -8.27
N ALA A 74 -0.44 -3.23 -8.06
CA ALA A 74 -0.60 -2.04 -7.23
C ALA A 74 -1.73 -1.12 -7.74
N VAL A 75 -1.81 -0.88 -9.06
CA VAL A 75 -2.91 -0.10 -9.66
C VAL A 75 -4.27 -0.73 -9.36
N VAL A 76 -4.37 -2.05 -9.51
CA VAL A 76 -5.65 -2.75 -9.29
C VAL A 76 -6.04 -2.73 -7.82
N VAL A 77 -5.12 -3.07 -6.90
CA VAL A 77 -5.44 -3.12 -5.46
C VAL A 77 -5.74 -1.72 -4.90
N ILE A 78 -4.93 -0.72 -5.24
CA ILE A 78 -5.12 0.66 -4.76
C ILE A 78 -6.45 1.23 -5.24
N ARG A 79 -6.79 1.03 -6.53
CA ARG A 79 -8.08 1.47 -7.04
C ARG A 79 -9.25 0.74 -6.38
N HIS A 80 -9.11 -0.56 -6.15
CA HIS A 80 -10.16 -1.37 -5.51
C HIS A 80 -10.39 -0.96 -4.06
N VAL A 81 -9.31 -0.76 -3.30
CA VAL A 81 -9.37 -0.44 -1.86
C VAL A 81 -9.79 1.02 -1.62
N PHE A 82 -9.17 1.97 -2.33
CA PHE A 82 -9.32 3.40 -2.04
C PHE A 82 -10.28 4.13 -2.99
N GLY A 83 -10.71 3.52 -4.09
CA GLY A 83 -11.64 4.13 -5.03
C GLY A 83 -11.14 5.41 -5.72
N LEU A 84 -9.81 5.61 -5.77
CA LEU A 84 -9.18 6.83 -6.30
C LEU A 84 -9.50 7.05 -7.78
N SER A 85 -9.40 8.30 -8.24
CA SER A 85 -9.39 8.60 -9.68
C SER A 85 -8.25 7.87 -10.39
N TRP A 86 -8.34 7.65 -11.71
CA TRP A 86 -7.29 6.93 -12.46
C TRP A 86 -5.91 7.57 -12.30
N LEU A 87 -5.82 8.90 -12.43
CA LEU A 87 -4.56 9.61 -12.30
C LEU A 87 -3.98 9.47 -10.89
N SER A 88 -4.81 9.62 -9.86
CA SER A 88 -4.39 9.46 -8.46
C SER A 88 -3.99 8.02 -8.17
N THR A 89 -4.69 7.03 -8.73
CA THR A 89 -4.34 5.60 -8.60
C THR A 89 -2.96 5.30 -9.18
N VAL A 90 -2.67 5.78 -10.39
CA VAL A 90 -1.36 5.57 -11.03
C VAL A 90 -0.25 6.25 -10.23
N ARG A 91 -0.46 7.48 -9.76
CA ARG A 91 0.52 8.19 -8.92
C ARG A 91 0.76 7.49 -7.58
N ALA A 92 -0.30 7.02 -6.91
CA ALA A 92 -0.18 6.27 -5.67
C ALA A 92 0.60 4.96 -5.90
N SER A 93 0.27 4.23 -6.96
CA SER A 93 0.98 2.99 -7.33
C SER A 93 2.45 3.22 -7.66
N TRP A 94 2.78 4.33 -8.27
CA TRP A 94 4.16 4.74 -8.53
C TRP A 94 4.91 5.02 -7.22
N PHE A 95 4.30 5.75 -6.26
CA PHE A 95 4.95 5.99 -4.96
C PHE A 95 5.17 4.70 -4.17
N LEU A 96 4.21 3.78 -4.18
CA LEU A 96 4.36 2.46 -3.58
C LEU A 96 5.49 1.68 -4.25
N LEU A 97 5.54 1.63 -5.59
CA LEU A 97 6.62 0.97 -6.32
C LEU A 97 7.99 1.57 -5.96
N ARG A 98 8.11 2.89 -5.92
CA ARG A 98 9.37 3.55 -5.55
C ARG A 98 9.79 3.24 -4.11
N ALA A 99 8.85 3.25 -3.16
CA ALA A 99 9.13 2.89 -1.79
C ALA A 99 9.66 1.45 -1.68
N THR A 100 8.99 0.49 -2.33
CA THR A 100 9.40 -0.92 -2.31
C THR A 100 10.73 -1.17 -3.03
N GLN A 101 11.04 -0.45 -4.12
CA GLN A 101 12.33 -0.54 -4.80
C GLN A 101 13.48 0.00 -3.94
N LEU A 102 13.27 1.09 -3.22
CA LEU A 102 14.27 1.66 -2.29
C LEU A 102 14.48 0.78 -1.06
N TRP A 103 13.43 0.06 -0.65
CA TRP A 103 13.48 -0.90 0.45
C TRP A 103 14.07 -2.26 0.08
N ALA A 104 13.93 -2.71 -1.16
CA ALA A 104 14.27 -4.07 -1.59
C ALA A 104 15.74 -4.48 -1.37
N PRO A 105 16.76 -3.65 -1.66
CA PRO A 105 18.14 -4.02 -1.43
C PRO A 105 18.40 -4.32 0.05
N TYR A 106 19.18 -5.40 0.30
CA TYR A 106 19.57 -5.76 1.65
C TYR A 106 21.05 -6.18 1.66
N PRO A 107 21.86 -5.68 2.61
CA PRO A 107 21.52 -4.80 3.74
C PRO A 107 21.41 -3.30 3.37
N ASP A 108 21.75 -2.89 2.16
CA ASP A 108 21.97 -1.50 1.72
C ASP A 108 20.66 -0.81 1.26
N ASN A 109 19.53 -1.01 1.97
CA ASN A 109 18.29 -0.36 1.64
C ASN A 109 18.26 1.13 2.01
N ASP A 110 17.58 1.96 1.21
CA ASP A 110 17.30 3.36 1.54
C ASP A 110 15.99 3.49 2.31
N ALA A 111 16.02 3.20 3.60
CA ALA A 111 14.84 3.31 4.47
C ALA A 111 14.29 4.75 4.52
N ALA A 112 15.16 5.77 4.47
CA ALA A 112 14.74 7.18 4.47
C ALA A 112 14.02 7.54 3.16
N GLY A 113 14.54 7.09 2.02
CA GLY A 113 13.91 7.24 0.71
C GLY A 113 12.58 6.51 0.63
N ALA A 114 12.50 5.27 1.13
CA ALA A 114 11.26 4.51 1.21
C ALA A 114 10.19 5.25 2.03
N ARG A 115 10.57 5.79 3.21
CA ARG A 115 9.67 6.62 4.05
C ARG A 115 9.17 7.86 3.32
N ARG A 116 10.04 8.61 2.63
CA ARG A 116 9.63 9.77 1.83
C ARG A 116 8.66 9.41 0.70
N ALA A 117 8.86 8.26 0.06
CA ALA A 117 7.94 7.78 -0.97
C ALA A 117 6.57 7.37 -0.39
N MET A 118 6.56 6.67 0.77
CA MET A 118 5.32 6.34 1.48
C MET A 118 4.61 7.59 2.02
N GLU A 119 5.32 8.61 2.48
CA GLU A 119 4.70 9.87 2.88
C GLU A 119 3.96 10.54 1.72
N ARG A 120 4.53 10.52 0.50
CA ARG A 120 3.84 11.02 -0.71
C ARG A 120 2.61 10.20 -1.05
N PHE A 121 2.67 8.88 -0.87
CA PHE A 121 1.54 7.97 -1.03
C PHE A 121 0.41 8.33 -0.05
N TYR A 122 0.70 8.41 1.26
CA TYR A 122 -0.28 8.75 2.28
C TYR A 122 -0.82 10.18 2.15
N ARG A 123 0.01 11.14 1.74
CA ARG A 123 -0.44 12.50 1.43
C ARG A 123 -1.45 12.53 0.29
N LEU A 124 -1.24 11.73 -0.75
CA LEU A 124 -2.19 11.59 -1.84
C LEU A 124 -3.50 10.94 -1.38
N LEU A 125 -3.45 9.89 -0.56
CA LEU A 125 -4.64 9.29 0.03
C LEU A 125 -5.41 10.31 0.85
N LYS A 126 -4.76 11.00 1.78
CA LYS A 126 -5.39 12.04 2.61
C LYS A 126 -6.10 13.11 1.77
N GLN A 127 -5.47 13.59 0.70
CA GLN A 127 -6.05 14.60 -0.20
C GLN A 127 -7.31 14.12 -0.93
N GLN A 128 -7.42 12.83 -1.20
CA GLN A 128 -8.53 12.25 -1.96
C GLN A 128 -9.66 11.74 -1.07
N SER A 129 -9.33 11.24 0.13
CA SER A 129 -10.30 10.63 1.06
C SER A 129 -10.73 11.57 2.19
N GLY A 130 -9.98 12.66 2.42
CA GLY A 130 -10.23 13.56 3.56
C GLY A 130 -9.83 12.95 4.91
N GLU A 131 -9.04 11.88 4.91
CA GLU A 131 -8.67 11.16 6.13
C GLU A 131 -7.86 12.01 7.09
N PRO A 132 -8.11 11.89 8.39
CA PRO A 132 -7.54 12.77 9.39
C PRO A 132 -6.14 12.37 9.89
N PHE A 133 -5.53 11.30 9.35
CA PHE A 133 -4.19 10.89 9.75
C PHE A 133 -3.10 11.86 9.24
N ASP A 134 -1.96 11.91 9.94
CA ASP A 134 -0.77 12.58 9.45
C ASP A 134 0.00 11.67 8.47
N PRO A 135 0.30 12.12 7.23
CA PRO A 135 0.99 11.31 6.23
C PRO A 135 2.42 10.91 6.62
N ALA A 136 3.14 11.76 7.37
CA ALA A 136 4.50 11.46 7.79
C ALA A 136 4.51 10.37 8.88
N GLU A 137 3.55 10.44 9.82
CA GLU A 137 3.40 9.42 10.85
C GLU A 137 2.91 8.08 10.27
N ALA A 138 1.94 8.10 9.35
CA ALA A 138 1.51 6.88 8.66
C ALA A 138 2.68 6.21 7.90
N ALA A 139 3.50 7.00 7.20
CA ALA A 139 4.68 6.49 6.50
C ALA A 139 5.77 5.96 7.46
N ARG A 140 5.93 6.57 8.64
CA ARG A 140 6.84 6.08 9.69
C ARG A 140 6.41 4.70 10.16
N LEU A 141 5.13 4.55 10.51
CA LEU A 141 4.57 3.28 10.96
C LEU A 141 4.62 2.19 9.88
N GLU A 142 4.38 2.58 8.60
CA GLU A 142 4.47 1.65 7.47
C GLU A 142 5.90 1.09 7.31
N VAL A 143 6.92 1.96 7.31
CA VAL A 143 8.31 1.52 7.13
C VAL A 143 8.84 0.83 8.38
N GLU A 144 8.31 1.14 9.56
CA GLU A 144 8.66 0.49 10.82
C GLU A 144 8.31 -1.01 10.79
N TRP A 145 7.08 -1.38 10.41
CA TRP A 145 6.75 -2.81 10.32
C TRP A 145 7.51 -3.50 9.19
N TRP A 146 7.90 -2.81 8.10
CA TRP A 146 8.81 -3.38 7.09
C TRP A 146 10.16 -3.72 7.71
N HIS A 147 10.68 -2.85 8.57
CA HIS A 147 11.94 -3.05 9.27
C HIS A 147 11.86 -4.26 10.21
N LEU A 148 10.83 -4.32 11.06
CA LEU A 148 10.63 -5.43 12.00
C LEU A 148 10.39 -6.76 11.27
N HIS A 149 9.65 -6.75 10.17
CA HIS A 149 9.52 -7.94 9.32
C HIS A 149 10.89 -8.40 8.77
N ARG A 150 11.74 -7.48 8.34
CA ARG A 150 13.08 -7.81 7.87
C ARG A 150 13.96 -8.41 8.98
N ILE A 151 13.87 -7.88 10.20
CA ILE A 151 14.54 -8.46 11.36
C ILE A 151 14.03 -9.89 11.59
N HIS A 152 12.71 -10.09 11.64
CA HIS A 152 12.09 -11.40 11.83
C HIS A 152 12.50 -12.42 10.75
N GLN A 153 12.61 -12.00 9.48
CA GLN A 153 13.08 -12.85 8.38
C GLN A 153 14.49 -13.42 8.61
N HIS A 154 15.34 -12.72 9.36
CA HIS A 154 16.72 -13.11 9.61
C HIS A 154 16.96 -13.76 10.97
N SER A 155 16.10 -13.51 11.96
CA SER A 155 16.27 -14.05 13.33
C SER A 155 15.36 -15.24 13.63
N ASN A 156 14.14 -15.26 13.08
CA ASN A 156 13.08 -16.24 13.39
C ASN A 156 12.75 -16.36 14.90
N ALA A 157 13.04 -15.31 15.70
CA ALA A 157 12.74 -15.32 17.12
C ALA A 157 11.28 -14.95 17.40
N ASP A 158 10.66 -15.61 18.38
CA ASP A 158 9.27 -15.32 18.80
C ASP A 158 9.09 -13.87 19.30
N SER A 159 10.15 -13.27 19.87
CA SER A 159 10.14 -11.86 20.29
C SER A 159 9.95 -10.93 19.09
N ASP A 160 10.55 -11.26 17.97
CA ASP A 160 10.52 -10.43 16.76
C ASP A 160 9.17 -10.56 16.05
N GLU A 161 8.53 -11.75 16.11
CA GLU A 161 7.15 -11.91 15.64
C GLU A 161 6.18 -11.05 16.46
N ARG A 162 6.34 -10.99 17.78
CA ARG A 162 5.52 -10.11 18.63
C ARG A 162 5.71 -8.64 18.29
N ALA A 163 6.96 -8.20 18.11
CA ALA A 163 7.26 -6.83 17.72
C ALA A 163 6.65 -6.46 16.36
N LEU A 164 6.68 -7.39 15.39
CA LEU A 164 6.03 -7.22 14.10
C LEU A 164 4.51 -7.08 14.23
N VAL A 165 3.86 -7.92 15.04
CA VAL A 165 2.41 -7.84 15.30
C VAL A 165 2.06 -6.52 15.95
N ASP A 166 2.84 -6.06 16.94
CA ASP A 166 2.62 -4.79 17.63
C ASP A 166 2.73 -3.59 16.67
N ALA A 167 3.72 -3.60 15.77
CA ALA A 167 3.87 -2.54 14.76
C ALA A 167 2.73 -2.51 13.73
N LEU A 168 2.26 -3.69 13.30
CA LEU A 168 1.10 -3.79 12.41
C LEU A 168 -0.18 -3.32 13.10
N ALA A 169 -0.38 -3.68 14.37
CA ALA A 169 -1.52 -3.22 15.16
C ALA A 169 -1.48 -1.69 15.35
N ALA A 170 -0.29 -1.13 15.64
CA ALA A 170 -0.11 0.32 15.75
C ALA A 170 -0.45 1.07 14.46
N LEU A 171 -0.03 0.55 13.30
CA LEU A 171 -0.39 1.14 12.00
C LEU A 171 -1.91 1.11 11.77
N TYR A 172 -2.55 -0.03 12.01
CA TYR A 172 -3.99 -0.17 11.82
C TYR A 172 -4.78 0.71 12.79
N ALA A 173 -4.42 0.69 14.09
CA ALA A 173 -5.04 1.53 15.10
C ALA A 173 -4.95 3.02 14.74
N TYR A 174 -3.78 3.46 14.29
CA TYR A 174 -3.55 4.82 13.84
C TYR A 174 -4.37 5.18 12.59
N ALA A 175 -4.33 4.33 11.56
CA ALA A 175 -4.99 4.60 10.28
C ALA A 175 -6.53 4.61 10.42
N PHE A 176 -7.08 3.73 11.24
CA PHE A 176 -8.54 3.55 11.39
C PHE A 176 -9.12 4.19 12.66
N ARG A 177 -8.28 4.78 13.53
CA ARG A 177 -8.68 5.42 14.79
C ARG A 177 -9.47 4.52 15.72
N VAL A 178 -9.03 3.29 15.84
CA VAL A 178 -9.58 2.30 16.75
C VAL A 178 -8.50 1.86 17.75
N PRO A 179 -8.85 1.30 18.90
CA PRO A 179 -7.87 0.73 19.82
C PRO A 179 -7.04 -0.36 19.14
N ASP A 180 -5.77 -0.49 19.50
CA ASP A 180 -4.86 -1.54 18.99
C ASP A 180 -5.38 -2.95 19.29
N THR A 181 -6.05 -3.12 20.46
CA THR A 181 -6.70 -4.37 20.83
C THR A 181 -7.80 -4.81 19.86
N ALA A 182 -8.50 -3.86 19.24
CA ALA A 182 -9.55 -4.16 18.26
C ALA A 182 -8.99 -4.71 16.94
N VAL A 183 -7.77 -4.32 16.57
CA VAL A 183 -7.14 -4.71 15.30
C VAL A 183 -6.06 -5.78 15.46
N ARG A 184 -5.82 -6.26 16.68
CA ARG A 184 -4.76 -7.22 16.99
C ARG A 184 -4.91 -8.53 16.21
N MET A 185 -6.10 -9.10 16.13
CA MET A 185 -6.37 -10.30 15.32
C MET A 185 -6.02 -10.08 13.84
N ALA A 186 -6.33 -8.90 13.29
CA ALA A 186 -5.97 -8.58 11.93
C ALA A 186 -4.44 -8.51 11.74
N ALA A 187 -3.72 -7.92 12.70
CA ALA A 187 -2.26 -7.86 12.68
C ALA A 187 -1.62 -9.26 12.79
N GLU A 188 -2.10 -10.12 13.67
CA GLU A 188 -1.64 -11.49 13.83
C GLU A 188 -1.83 -12.32 12.55
N GLN A 189 -2.99 -12.22 11.91
CA GLN A 189 -3.24 -12.91 10.65
C GLN A 189 -2.37 -12.36 9.51
N ARG A 190 -2.03 -11.08 9.52
CA ARG A 190 -1.08 -10.51 8.56
C ARG A 190 0.34 -11.00 8.80
N ALA A 191 0.80 -11.04 10.04
CA ALA A 191 2.12 -11.60 10.38
C ALA A 191 2.21 -13.08 9.97
N LEU A 192 1.15 -13.87 10.20
CA LEU A 192 1.07 -15.24 9.71
C LEU A 192 1.18 -15.33 8.18
N ALA A 193 0.54 -14.42 7.46
CA ALA A 193 0.66 -14.37 5.99
C ALA A 193 2.08 -14.06 5.54
N MET A 194 2.80 -13.19 6.26
CA MET A 194 4.20 -12.89 6.01
C MET A 194 5.09 -14.11 6.25
N ARG A 195 4.88 -14.85 7.33
CA ARG A 195 5.59 -16.11 7.61
C ARG A 195 5.43 -17.12 6.47
N TYR A 196 4.21 -17.32 5.94
CA TYR A 196 4.02 -18.18 4.76
C TYR A 196 4.75 -17.64 3.53
N CYS A 197 4.82 -16.31 3.40
CA CYS A 197 5.57 -15.68 2.31
C CYS A 197 7.07 -15.95 2.44
N ASP A 198 7.63 -15.85 3.64
CA ASP A 198 9.05 -16.06 3.90
C ASP A 198 9.44 -17.52 3.66
N GLN A 199 8.61 -18.46 4.11
CA GLN A 199 8.77 -19.88 3.79
C GLN A 199 8.74 -20.14 2.27
N TRP A 200 7.83 -19.48 1.55
CA TRP A 200 7.73 -19.57 0.10
C TRP A 200 8.97 -19.03 -0.60
N VAL A 201 9.50 -17.88 -0.14
CA VAL A 201 10.75 -17.29 -0.65
C VAL A 201 11.92 -18.22 -0.39
N SER A 202 12.06 -18.75 0.82
CA SER A 202 13.11 -19.70 1.20
C SER A 202 13.04 -21.00 0.41
N ALA A 203 11.84 -21.41 -0.03
CA ALA A 203 11.61 -22.58 -0.88
C ALA A 203 11.80 -22.32 -2.39
N GLY A 204 12.32 -21.12 -2.78
CA GLY A 204 12.67 -20.82 -4.18
C GLY A 204 11.54 -20.20 -5.01
N CYS A 205 10.52 -19.63 -4.40
CA CYS A 205 9.46 -18.86 -5.07
C CYS A 205 8.64 -19.65 -6.12
N ASP A 206 8.39 -20.95 -5.88
CA ASP A 206 7.59 -21.79 -6.77
C ASP A 206 6.11 -21.34 -6.79
N LEU A 207 5.59 -21.03 -7.98
CA LEU A 207 4.20 -20.57 -8.17
C LEU A 207 3.15 -21.65 -7.91
N GLN A 208 3.54 -22.92 -7.91
CA GLN A 208 2.65 -24.06 -7.60
C GLN A 208 2.61 -24.40 -6.11
N SER A 209 3.41 -23.73 -5.29
CA SER A 209 3.48 -23.97 -3.84
C SER A 209 2.15 -23.70 -3.14
N SER A 210 1.73 -24.63 -2.28
CA SER A 210 0.56 -24.46 -1.39
C SER A 210 0.71 -23.28 -0.42
N LEU A 211 1.94 -22.81 -0.14
CA LEU A 211 2.22 -21.66 0.70
C LEU A 211 1.57 -20.37 0.17
N ILE A 212 1.44 -20.22 -1.16
CA ILE A 212 0.71 -19.09 -1.75
C ILE A 212 -0.78 -19.12 -1.37
N ALA A 213 -1.40 -20.29 -1.37
CA ALA A 213 -2.80 -20.44 -0.95
C ALA A 213 -2.97 -20.17 0.56
N GLN A 214 -2.04 -20.67 1.39
CA GLN A 214 -2.04 -20.42 2.84
C GLN A 214 -1.85 -18.94 3.17
N LYS A 215 -0.89 -18.26 2.53
CA LYS A 215 -0.69 -16.82 2.62
C LYS A 215 -1.95 -16.05 2.28
N ARG A 216 -2.58 -16.36 1.14
CA ARG A 216 -3.81 -15.69 0.69
C ARG A 216 -4.96 -15.90 1.69
N ALA A 217 -5.11 -17.10 2.25
CA ALA A 217 -6.13 -17.38 3.26
C ALA A 217 -5.87 -16.59 4.55
N ALA A 218 -4.62 -16.45 5.01
CA ALA A 218 -4.28 -15.64 6.16
C ALA A 218 -4.54 -14.14 5.90
N LEU A 219 -4.17 -13.61 4.74
CA LEU A 219 -4.52 -12.24 4.34
C LEU A 219 -6.03 -12.01 4.33
N ALA A 220 -6.82 -12.96 3.81
CA ALA A 220 -8.27 -12.84 3.80
C ALA A 220 -8.86 -12.76 5.22
N ARG A 221 -8.34 -13.57 6.16
CA ARG A 221 -8.72 -13.47 7.58
C ARG A 221 -8.30 -12.14 8.19
N SER A 222 -7.09 -11.65 7.88
CA SER A 222 -6.62 -10.34 8.33
C SER A 222 -7.58 -9.23 7.90
N TYR A 223 -7.92 -9.17 6.62
CA TYR A 223 -8.85 -8.15 6.10
C TYR A 223 -10.27 -8.30 6.61
N ALA A 224 -10.77 -9.51 6.80
CA ALA A 224 -12.08 -9.74 7.40
C ALA A 224 -12.13 -9.25 8.87
N SER A 225 -11.09 -9.56 9.67
CA SER A 225 -10.97 -9.09 11.04
C SER A 225 -10.85 -7.56 11.12
N LEU A 226 -10.06 -6.96 10.21
CA LEU A 226 -9.91 -5.51 10.13
C LEU A 226 -11.25 -4.84 9.77
N ALA A 227 -11.96 -5.35 8.77
CA ALA A 227 -13.26 -4.83 8.37
C ALA A 227 -14.27 -4.88 9.53
N ALA A 228 -14.29 -5.97 10.30
CA ALA A 228 -15.15 -6.11 11.46
C ALA A 228 -14.79 -5.11 12.58
N ALA A 229 -13.50 -4.85 12.80
CA ALA A 229 -13.01 -3.94 13.84
C ALA A 229 -13.31 -2.46 13.54
N VAL A 230 -13.41 -2.07 12.26
CA VAL A 230 -13.58 -0.66 11.83
C VAL A 230 -15.02 -0.31 11.44
N GLN A 231 -15.94 -1.27 11.43
CA GLN A 231 -17.37 -0.98 11.21
C GLN A 231 -17.92 -0.24 12.44
N PRO A 232 -18.63 0.88 12.26
CA PRO A 232 -19.33 1.51 13.37
C PRO A 232 -20.41 0.54 13.88
N ALA A 233 -20.46 0.40 15.23
CA ALA A 233 -21.50 -0.35 15.92
C ALA A 233 -22.90 0.25 15.67
#